data_720ddb7943a53e8dea4530c94ea08a43
#
_entry.id   720ddb7943a53e8dea4530c94ea08a43
#
_cell.length_a   1.000
_cell.length_b   1.000
_cell.length_c   1.000
_cell.angle_alpha   90.00
_cell.angle_beta   90.00
_cell.angle_gamma   90.00
#
_symmetry.space_group_name_H-M   'P 1'
#
loop_
_entity.id
_entity.type
_entity.pdbx_description
1 polymer ?
#
loop_
_entity_poly.entity_id
_entity_poly.type
_entity_poly.pdbx_seq_one_letter_code
_entity_poly.pdbx_strand_id
1 'polypeptide(L)'
;MTELRNVILVIWLALGLCACSNPEADRALIEAAKGGNLEQVNLAISDWGNVNAKGGKLMATPLHYATVHGHTPVVERLLDKGADVGLTDANGETPLHDAATFGRVDVAGMLLAHEADVNALTPEEESPLDYAIKANAEEVVELLRTNGGKTGAELSIHTAAKRGDLQAIQQHLDAGVDVNQLDDSGATPLDYAAKRETEETADFLRKRGGKTSTELREERKKLAD
;
A
#
# COMPACT_ATOMS: atom_id res chain seq x y z
N MET A 1 -7.25 -42.84 -1.97
CA MET A 1 -6.66 -41.52 -1.63
C MET A 1 -7.55 -40.64 -0.72
N THR A 2 -8.84 -40.83 -0.71
CA THR A 2 -9.81 -40.14 0.16
C THR A 2 -9.71 -40.53 1.64
N GLU A 3 -9.38 -41.75 1.95
CA GLU A 3 -9.28 -42.25 3.33
C GLU A 3 -8.05 -41.70 4.07
N LEU A 4 -6.91 -41.54 3.40
CA LEU A 4 -5.71 -40.94 4.01
C LEU A 4 -5.93 -39.45 4.33
N ARG A 5 -6.69 -38.70 3.50
CA ARG A 5 -7.06 -37.30 3.76
C ARG A 5 -7.89 -37.16 5.04
N ASN A 6 -8.85 -38.05 5.25
CA ASN A 6 -9.69 -38.02 6.45
C ASN A 6 -8.93 -38.37 7.72
N VAL A 7 -7.97 -39.29 7.65
CA VAL A 7 -7.11 -39.68 8.80
C VAL A 7 -6.18 -38.51 9.19
N ILE A 8 -5.60 -37.82 8.22
CA ILE A 8 -4.77 -36.63 8.47
C ILE A 8 -5.61 -35.52 9.10
N LEU A 9 -6.84 -35.29 8.60
CA LEU A 9 -7.76 -34.28 9.14
C LEU A 9 -8.13 -34.57 10.60
N VAL A 10 -8.38 -35.83 10.94
CA VAL A 10 -8.71 -36.30 12.31
C VAL A 10 -7.52 -36.13 13.25
N ILE A 11 -6.30 -36.38 12.78
CA ILE A 11 -5.08 -36.22 13.58
C ILE A 11 -4.80 -34.75 13.88
N TRP A 12 -5.05 -33.86 12.93
CA TRP A 12 -4.89 -32.41 13.12
C TRP A 12 -5.93 -31.81 14.09
N LEU A 13 -7.18 -32.31 14.02
CA LEU A 13 -8.24 -31.95 14.98
C LEU A 13 -7.96 -32.47 16.40
N ALA A 14 -7.34 -33.65 16.51
CA ALA A 14 -7.05 -34.26 17.80
C ALA A 14 -5.85 -33.63 18.54
N LEU A 15 -4.94 -32.97 17.83
CA LEU A 15 -3.76 -32.32 18.40
C LEU A 15 -4.01 -30.88 18.89
N GLY A 16 -5.26 -30.35 18.77
CA GLY A 16 -5.60 -29.00 19.27
C GLY A 16 -4.78 -27.90 18.59
N LEU A 17 -4.09 -28.19 17.50
CA LEU A 17 -3.42 -27.22 16.68
C LEU A 17 -4.51 -26.43 15.98
N CYS A 18 -4.70 -25.21 16.40
CA CYS A 18 -5.65 -24.26 15.85
C CYS A 18 -5.56 -24.31 14.31
N ALA A 19 -6.56 -24.95 13.72
CA ALA A 19 -6.62 -25.26 12.31
C ALA A 19 -6.87 -23.99 11.53
N CYS A 20 -5.86 -23.39 10.91
CA CYS A 20 -6.19 -22.28 10.05
C CYS A 20 -5.40 -22.20 8.75
N SER A 21 -4.41 -23.05 8.51
CA SER A 21 -3.83 -23.09 7.17
C SER A 21 -3.19 -24.46 6.87
N ASN A 22 -3.32 -24.87 5.62
CA ASN A 22 -2.58 -25.98 5.06
C ASN A 22 -1.40 -25.41 4.27
N PRO A 23 -0.15 -25.47 4.78
CA PRO A 23 0.99 -24.81 4.13
C PRO A 23 1.24 -25.26 2.68
N GLU A 24 0.88 -26.51 2.36
CA GLU A 24 0.99 -27.01 0.99
C GLU A 24 -0.08 -26.39 0.09
N ALA A 25 -1.31 -26.24 0.60
CA ALA A 25 -2.40 -25.60 -0.12
C ALA A 25 -2.15 -24.07 -0.25
N ASP A 26 -1.58 -23.43 0.77
CA ASP A 26 -1.18 -22.02 0.72
C ASP A 26 -0.17 -21.78 -0.40
N ARG A 27 0.86 -22.62 -0.47
CA ARG A 27 1.87 -22.56 -1.53
C ARG A 27 1.27 -22.84 -2.91
N ALA A 28 0.42 -23.87 -3.00
CA ALA A 28 -0.27 -24.21 -4.25
C ALA A 28 -1.17 -23.06 -4.72
N LEU A 29 -1.86 -22.37 -3.80
CA LEU A 29 -2.70 -21.22 -4.08
C LEU A 29 -1.90 -20.04 -4.64
N ILE A 30 -0.75 -19.73 -4.02
CA ILE A 30 0.15 -18.68 -4.49
C ILE A 30 0.65 -18.98 -5.91
N GLU A 31 1.14 -20.19 -6.16
CA GLU A 31 1.64 -20.57 -7.49
C GLU A 31 0.51 -20.60 -8.55
N ALA A 32 -0.68 -21.07 -8.16
CA ALA A 32 -1.86 -21.06 -9.04
C ALA A 32 -2.31 -19.62 -9.38
N ALA A 33 -2.29 -18.72 -8.40
CA ALA A 33 -2.64 -17.32 -8.61
C ALA A 33 -1.62 -16.62 -9.51
N LYS A 34 -0.33 -16.88 -9.31
CA LYS A 34 0.75 -16.39 -10.17
C LYS A 34 0.65 -16.88 -11.61
N GLY A 35 0.25 -18.14 -11.79
CA GLY A 35 0.07 -18.75 -13.12
C GLY A 35 -1.27 -18.46 -13.78
N GLY A 36 -2.20 -17.79 -13.11
CA GLY A 36 -3.54 -17.50 -13.63
C GLY A 36 -4.44 -18.73 -13.75
N ASN A 37 -4.10 -19.83 -13.07
CA ASN A 37 -4.84 -21.09 -13.19
C ASN A 37 -6.02 -21.13 -12.21
N LEU A 38 -7.20 -20.71 -12.69
CA LEU A 38 -8.42 -20.63 -11.88
C LEU A 38 -8.85 -22.00 -11.30
N GLU A 39 -8.62 -23.08 -12.05
CA GLU A 39 -8.95 -24.43 -11.58
C GLU A 39 -8.08 -24.82 -10.37
N GLN A 40 -6.78 -24.60 -10.48
CA GLN A 40 -5.84 -24.87 -9.37
C GLN A 40 -6.08 -23.93 -8.18
N VAL A 41 -6.48 -22.69 -8.41
CA VAL A 41 -6.91 -21.76 -7.34
C VAL A 41 -8.11 -22.35 -6.59
N ASN A 42 -9.14 -22.83 -7.31
CA ASN A 42 -10.31 -23.45 -6.69
C ASN A 42 -9.94 -24.71 -5.89
N LEU A 43 -9.06 -25.55 -6.42
CA LEU A 43 -8.59 -26.74 -5.73
C LEU A 43 -7.83 -26.39 -4.43
N ALA A 44 -6.89 -25.45 -4.50
CA ALA A 44 -6.12 -25.02 -3.34
C ALA A 44 -7.01 -24.41 -2.25
N ILE A 45 -8.01 -23.59 -2.61
CA ILE A 45 -8.99 -23.07 -1.67
C ILE A 45 -9.83 -24.21 -1.05
N SER A 46 -10.23 -25.22 -1.84
CA SER A 46 -10.97 -26.36 -1.35
C SER A 46 -10.14 -27.24 -0.39
N ASP A 47 -8.84 -27.23 -0.53
CA ASP A 47 -7.89 -27.93 0.34
C ASP A 47 -7.43 -27.09 1.55
N TRP A 48 -8.24 -26.09 1.92
CA TRP A 48 -8.02 -25.18 3.05
C TRP A 48 -6.82 -24.24 2.90
N GLY A 49 -6.45 -23.89 1.66
CA GLY A 49 -5.49 -22.82 1.40
C GLY A 49 -6.02 -21.48 1.89
N ASN A 50 -5.20 -20.77 2.64
CA ASN A 50 -5.52 -19.44 3.13
C ASN A 50 -5.41 -18.42 1.97
N VAL A 51 -6.53 -17.78 1.62
CA VAL A 51 -6.57 -16.78 0.54
C VAL A 51 -5.66 -15.58 0.80
N ASN A 52 -5.29 -15.36 2.05
CA ASN A 52 -4.42 -14.29 2.52
C ASN A 52 -3.00 -14.80 2.89
N ALA A 53 -2.66 -16.03 2.49
CA ALA A 53 -1.32 -16.56 2.73
C ALA A 53 -0.25 -15.67 2.11
N LYS A 54 0.81 -15.40 2.85
CA LYS A 54 1.96 -14.63 2.35
C LYS A 54 3.10 -15.56 1.96
N GLY A 55 3.69 -15.36 0.79
CA GLY A 55 4.77 -16.21 0.32
C GLY A 55 5.71 -15.55 -0.68
N GLY A 56 6.76 -16.31 -1.03
CA GLY A 56 7.83 -15.80 -1.88
C GLY A 56 8.76 -14.80 -1.18
N LYS A 57 9.69 -14.23 -1.93
CA LYS A 57 10.67 -13.26 -1.38
C LYS A 57 10.02 -11.96 -0.91
N LEU A 58 8.94 -11.57 -1.57
CA LEU A 58 8.21 -10.34 -1.27
C LEU A 58 7.11 -10.54 -0.22
N MET A 59 6.92 -11.75 0.32
CA MET A 59 5.83 -12.02 1.26
C MET A 59 4.46 -11.55 0.72
N ALA A 60 4.29 -11.64 -0.59
CA ALA A 60 3.09 -11.22 -1.30
C ALA A 60 1.96 -12.25 -1.16
N THR A 61 0.70 -11.80 -1.21
CA THR A 61 -0.48 -12.66 -1.18
C THR A 61 -0.82 -13.21 -2.57
N PRO A 62 -1.68 -14.25 -2.69
CA PRO A 62 -2.20 -14.68 -3.98
C PRO A 62 -2.82 -13.54 -4.79
N LEU A 63 -3.47 -12.58 -4.11
CA LEU A 63 -4.08 -11.41 -4.74
C LEU A 63 -3.04 -10.49 -5.39
N HIS A 64 -1.90 -10.23 -4.72
CA HIS A 64 -0.78 -9.48 -5.33
C HIS A 64 -0.30 -10.17 -6.61
N TYR A 65 -0.02 -11.47 -6.55
CA TYR A 65 0.48 -12.20 -7.71
C TYR A 65 -0.51 -12.20 -8.88
N ALA A 66 -1.80 -12.44 -8.61
CA ALA A 66 -2.83 -12.38 -9.64
C ALA A 66 -2.97 -10.97 -10.24
N THR A 67 -2.83 -9.95 -9.42
CA THR A 67 -2.88 -8.53 -9.85
C THR A 67 -1.72 -8.16 -10.75
N VAL A 68 -0.47 -8.42 -10.33
CA VAL A 68 0.75 -8.16 -11.13
C VAL A 68 0.61 -8.73 -12.53
N HIS A 69 0.13 -9.96 -12.65
CA HIS A 69 0.00 -10.65 -13.93
C HIS A 69 -1.31 -10.33 -14.68
N GLY A 70 -2.24 -9.60 -14.06
CA GLY A 70 -3.52 -9.22 -14.69
C GLY A 70 -4.48 -10.38 -14.86
N HIS A 71 -4.44 -11.38 -13.97
CA HIS A 71 -5.30 -12.56 -14.02
C HIS A 71 -6.68 -12.27 -13.46
N THR A 72 -7.48 -11.45 -14.16
CA THR A 72 -8.81 -10.96 -13.75
C THR A 72 -9.74 -12.05 -13.20
N PRO A 73 -9.91 -13.24 -13.82
CA PRO A 73 -10.76 -14.28 -13.25
C PRO A 73 -10.26 -14.85 -11.92
N VAL A 74 -8.95 -14.85 -11.71
CA VAL A 74 -8.35 -15.28 -10.44
C VAL A 74 -8.51 -14.20 -9.38
N VAL A 75 -8.32 -12.92 -9.73
CA VAL A 75 -8.57 -11.78 -8.85
C VAL A 75 -10.00 -11.81 -8.34
N GLU A 76 -11.00 -11.88 -9.26
CA GLU A 76 -12.41 -11.99 -8.92
C GLU A 76 -12.66 -13.14 -7.94
N ARG A 77 -12.12 -14.32 -8.26
CA ARG A 77 -12.29 -15.49 -7.39
C ARG A 77 -11.70 -15.34 -6.01
N LEU A 78 -10.51 -14.71 -5.89
CA LEU A 78 -9.88 -14.45 -4.61
C LEU A 78 -10.68 -13.44 -3.78
N LEU A 79 -11.16 -12.37 -4.41
CA LEU A 79 -12.02 -11.37 -3.78
C LEU A 79 -13.33 -11.99 -3.28
N ASP A 80 -14.01 -12.82 -4.08
CA ASP A 80 -15.21 -13.60 -3.68
C ASP A 80 -14.95 -14.49 -2.46
N LYS A 81 -13.72 -14.92 -2.26
CA LYS A 81 -13.30 -15.77 -1.14
C LYS A 81 -12.76 -14.98 0.05
N GLY A 82 -12.91 -13.67 0.03
CA GLY A 82 -12.54 -12.78 1.12
C GLY A 82 -11.04 -12.49 1.17
N ALA A 83 -10.39 -12.43 0.02
CA ALA A 83 -9.02 -11.90 -0.03
C ALA A 83 -9.01 -10.45 0.45
N ASP A 84 -8.13 -10.16 1.38
CA ASP A 84 -7.97 -8.84 1.96
C ASP A 84 -7.17 -7.93 1.01
N VAL A 85 -7.85 -6.91 0.49
CA VAL A 85 -7.29 -5.94 -0.47
C VAL A 85 -6.29 -4.96 0.17
N GLY A 86 -6.28 -4.86 1.50
CA GLY A 86 -5.42 -3.96 2.27
C GLY A 86 -4.11 -4.60 2.74
N LEU A 87 -3.92 -5.91 2.54
CA LEU A 87 -2.67 -6.54 2.93
C LEU A 87 -1.52 -6.02 2.08
N THR A 88 -0.40 -5.79 2.75
CA THR A 88 0.83 -5.32 2.10
C THR A 88 1.83 -6.45 1.92
N ASP A 89 2.65 -6.34 0.91
CA ASP A 89 3.85 -7.15 0.71
C ASP A 89 5.04 -6.68 1.60
N ALA A 90 6.25 -7.20 1.35
CA ALA A 90 7.45 -6.81 2.08
C ALA A 90 7.91 -5.36 1.82
N ASN A 91 7.48 -4.75 0.73
CA ASN A 91 7.76 -3.35 0.40
C ASN A 91 6.71 -2.40 1.02
N GLY A 92 5.66 -2.94 1.64
CA GLY A 92 4.52 -2.16 2.10
C GLY A 92 3.52 -1.82 0.99
N GLU A 93 3.64 -2.44 -0.18
CA GLU A 93 2.74 -2.25 -1.32
C GLU A 93 1.47 -3.08 -1.15
N THR A 94 0.30 -2.50 -1.45
CA THR A 94 -0.98 -3.21 -1.54
C THR A 94 -1.20 -3.71 -2.97
N PRO A 95 -2.15 -4.64 -3.21
CA PRO A 95 -2.52 -5.03 -4.58
C PRO A 95 -2.90 -3.85 -5.49
N LEU A 96 -3.40 -2.73 -4.92
CA LEU A 96 -3.73 -1.55 -5.71
C LEU A 96 -2.46 -0.80 -6.21
N HIS A 97 -1.36 -0.82 -5.44
CA HIS A 97 -0.05 -0.34 -5.91
C HIS A 97 0.47 -1.19 -7.06
N ASP A 98 0.32 -2.53 -6.96
CA ASP A 98 0.66 -3.44 -8.06
C ASP A 98 -0.16 -3.15 -9.32
N ALA A 99 -1.48 -3.01 -9.16
CA ALA A 99 -2.36 -2.68 -10.29
C ALA A 99 -1.95 -1.37 -10.96
N ALA A 100 -1.55 -0.38 -10.17
CA ALA A 100 -1.06 0.91 -10.64
C ALA A 100 0.27 0.78 -11.41
N THR A 101 1.24 0.04 -10.84
CA THR A 101 2.56 -0.19 -11.44
C THR A 101 2.47 -0.88 -12.81
N PHE A 102 1.56 -1.87 -12.90
CA PHE A 102 1.46 -2.71 -14.09
C PHE A 102 0.31 -2.30 -15.04
N GLY A 103 -0.33 -1.15 -14.78
CA GLY A 103 -1.41 -0.63 -15.64
C GLY A 103 -2.64 -1.55 -15.73
N ARG A 104 -3.00 -2.24 -14.64
CA ARG A 104 -4.09 -3.21 -14.61
C ARG A 104 -5.42 -2.54 -14.29
N VAL A 105 -5.99 -1.81 -15.25
CA VAL A 105 -7.20 -0.97 -15.06
C VAL A 105 -8.38 -1.78 -14.52
N ASP A 106 -8.70 -2.92 -15.16
CA ASP A 106 -9.83 -3.76 -14.75
C ASP A 106 -9.65 -4.27 -13.31
N VAL A 107 -8.43 -4.71 -12.98
CA VAL A 107 -8.11 -5.20 -11.63
C VAL A 107 -8.16 -4.05 -10.61
N ALA A 108 -7.63 -2.87 -10.95
CA ALA A 108 -7.73 -1.68 -10.09
C ALA A 108 -9.19 -1.33 -9.80
N GLY A 109 -10.06 -1.38 -10.82
CA GLY A 109 -11.50 -1.16 -10.66
C GLY A 109 -12.14 -2.18 -9.72
N MET A 110 -11.79 -3.47 -9.83
CA MET A 110 -12.26 -4.52 -8.92
C MET A 110 -11.80 -4.31 -7.49
N LEU A 111 -10.52 -3.96 -7.29
CA LEU A 111 -9.97 -3.71 -5.96
C LEU A 111 -10.67 -2.52 -5.29
N LEU A 112 -10.91 -1.43 -6.03
CA LEU A 112 -11.65 -0.27 -5.53
C LEU A 112 -13.11 -0.60 -5.20
N ALA A 113 -13.77 -1.44 -6.02
CA ALA A 113 -15.12 -1.92 -5.74
C ALA A 113 -15.21 -2.79 -4.46
N HIS A 114 -14.09 -3.40 -4.06
CA HIS A 114 -13.93 -4.14 -2.81
C HIS A 114 -13.29 -3.30 -1.69
N GLU A 115 -13.46 -1.97 -1.75
CA GLU A 115 -13.06 -1.03 -0.70
C GLU A 115 -11.54 -0.93 -0.46
N ALA A 116 -10.72 -1.21 -1.48
CA ALA A 116 -9.29 -0.92 -1.39
C ALA A 116 -9.07 0.57 -1.11
N ASP A 117 -8.20 0.89 -0.14
CA ASP A 117 -7.85 2.28 0.14
C ASP A 117 -7.08 2.89 -1.04
N VAL A 118 -7.74 3.80 -1.75
CA VAL A 118 -7.19 4.51 -2.92
C VAL A 118 -5.97 5.36 -2.56
N ASN A 119 -5.82 5.70 -1.28
CA ASN A 119 -4.78 6.55 -0.73
C ASN A 119 -3.83 5.82 0.24
N ALA A 120 -3.81 4.48 0.20
CA ALA A 120 -2.87 3.69 0.98
C ALA A 120 -1.43 4.15 0.70
N LEU A 121 -0.62 4.30 1.76
CA LEU A 121 0.76 4.76 1.62
C LEU A 121 1.73 3.62 1.91
N THR A 122 2.77 3.53 1.09
CA THR A 122 3.95 2.71 1.39
C THR A 122 4.80 3.39 2.48
N PRO A 123 5.82 2.70 3.05
CA PRO A 123 6.78 3.31 3.98
C PRO A 123 7.53 4.52 3.38
N GLU A 124 7.64 4.59 2.06
CA GLU A 124 8.22 5.70 1.32
C GLU A 124 7.23 6.87 1.12
N GLU A 125 6.02 6.76 1.68
CA GLU A 125 4.93 7.73 1.57
C GLU A 125 4.43 7.88 0.12
N GLU A 126 4.43 6.80 -0.64
CA GLU A 126 3.93 6.75 -2.00
C GLU A 126 2.56 6.08 -2.06
N SER A 127 1.63 6.71 -2.77
CA SER A 127 0.28 6.20 -3.00
C SER A 127 0.20 5.38 -4.29
N PRO A 128 -0.89 4.61 -4.51
CA PRO A 128 -1.13 3.96 -5.81
C PRO A 128 -1.10 4.95 -6.98
N LEU A 129 -1.55 6.20 -6.77
CA LEU A 129 -1.49 7.23 -7.80
C LEU A 129 -0.05 7.64 -8.15
N ASP A 130 0.84 7.73 -7.16
CA ASP A 130 2.27 7.97 -7.44
C ASP A 130 2.86 6.88 -8.33
N TYR A 131 2.50 5.63 -8.05
CA TYR A 131 2.94 4.46 -8.82
C TYR A 131 2.39 4.49 -10.25
N ALA A 132 1.10 4.79 -10.43
CA ALA A 132 0.48 4.91 -11.76
C ALA A 132 1.13 6.03 -12.60
N ILE A 133 1.41 7.19 -12.00
CA ILE A 133 2.09 8.32 -12.65
C ILE A 133 3.51 7.91 -13.08
N LYS A 134 4.28 7.29 -12.19
CA LYS A 134 5.65 6.81 -12.51
C LYS A 134 5.66 5.76 -13.62
N ALA A 135 4.64 4.91 -13.65
CA ALA A 135 4.48 3.88 -14.68
C ALA A 135 3.92 4.40 -16.00
N ASN A 136 3.52 5.68 -16.08
CA ASN A 136 2.78 6.27 -17.21
C ASN A 136 1.50 5.49 -17.54
N ALA A 137 0.81 4.96 -16.54
CA ALA A 137 -0.43 4.19 -16.67
C ALA A 137 -1.64 5.15 -16.70
N GLU A 138 -1.82 5.89 -17.78
CA GLU A 138 -2.80 7.01 -17.88
C GLU A 138 -4.22 6.59 -17.49
N GLU A 139 -4.69 5.43 -17.95
CA GLU A 139 -6.04 4.94 -17.65
C GLU A 139 -6.22 4.63 -16.15
N VAL A 140 -5.17 4.11 -15.49
CA VAL A 140 -5.19 3.87 -14.03
C VAL A 140 -5.11 5.20 -13.28
N VAL A 141 -4.33 6.18 -13.76
CA VAL A 141 -4.28 7.53 -13.19
C VAL A 141 -5.67 8.14 -13.19
N GLU A 142 -6.40 8.08 -14.31
CA GLU A 142 -7.75 8.61 -14.42
C GLU A 142 -8.72 7.88 -13.48
N LEU A 143 -8.66 6.54 -13.44
CA LEU A 143 -9.47 5.72 -12.55
C LEU A 143 -9.25 6.08 -11.08
N LEU A 144 -7.98 6.15 -10.64
CA LEU A 144 -7.63 6.50 -9.26
C LEU A 144 -8.10 7.91 -8.91
N ARG A 145 -7.86 8.90 -9.77
CA ARG A 145 -8.31 10.29 -9.57
C ARG A 145 -9.83 10.39 -9.43
N THR A 146 -10.59 9.68 -10.27
CA THR A 146 -12.06 9.65 -10.21
C THR A 146 -12.56 9.06 -8.88
N ASN A 147 -11.80 8.14 -8.29
CA ASN A 147 -12.10 7.55 -6.98
C ASN A 147 -11.47 8.31 -5.80
N GLY A 148 -11.00 9.55 -5.99
CA GLY A 148 -10.46 10.38 -4.92
C GLY A 148 -8.99 10.11 -4.60
N GLY A 149 -8.27 9.43 -5.50
CA GLY A 149 -6.83 9.17 -5.37
C GLY A 149 -6.01 10.45 -5.36
N LYS A 150 -5.06 10.51 -4.45
CA LYS A 150 -4.09 11.61 -4.26
C LYS A 150 -2.68 11.05 -4.26
N THR A 151 -1.72 11.86 -4.68
CA THR A 151 -0.29 11.53 -4.49
C THR A 151 0.09 11.65 -3.01
N GLY A 152 1.18 11.00 -2.59
CA GLY A 152 1.68 11.18 -1.23
C GLY A 152 1.98 12.65 -0.89
N ALA A 153 2.46 13.43 -1.87
CA ALA A 153 2.66 14.87 -1.68
C ALA A 153 1.33 15.64 -1.44
N GLU A 154 0.25 15.27 -2.12
CA GLU A 154 -1.09 15.83 -1.91
C GLU A 154 -1.73 15.39 -0.58
N LEU A 155 -1.25 14.28 0.01
CA LEU A 155 -1.73 13.77 1.30
C LEU A 155 -1.00 14.38 2.49
N SER A 156 0.27 14.81 2.33
CA SER A 156 1.10 15.30 3.44
C SER A 156 2.02 16.44 3.02
N ILE A 157 2.00 17.54 3.80
CA ILE A 157 2.93 18.67 3.61
C ILE A 157 4.40 18.25 3.83
N HIS A 158 4.65 17.28 4.71
CA HIS A 158 6.00 16.73 4.95
C HIS A 158 6.50 15.97 3.72
N THR A 159 5.64 15.14 3.11
CA THR A 159 5.95 14.44 1.87
C THR A 159 6.14 15.41 0.71
N ALA A 160 5.31 16.43 0.61
CA ALA A 160 5.47 17.51 -0.37
C ALA A 160 6.84 18.20 -0.22
N ALA A 161 7.22 18.55 1.01
CA ALA A 161 8.51 19.16 1.30
C ALA A 161 9.69 18.23 1.01
N LYS A 162 9.57 16.96 1.35
CA LYS A 162 10.56 15.91 1.06
C LYS A 162 10.80 15.72 -0.43
N ARG A 163 9.75 15.88 -1.26
CA ARG A 163 9.82 15.74 -2.72
C ARG A 163 10.13 17.04 -3.45
N GLY A 164 10.08 18.16 -2.78
CA GLY A 164 10.26 19.48 -3.40
C GLY A 164 9.04 19.95 -4.21
N ASP A 165 7.86 19.41 -3.92
CA ASP A 165 6.62 19.77 -4.61
C ASP A 165 6.04 21.07 -4.03
N LEU A 166 6.48 22.19 -4.61
CA LEU A 166 6.06 23.53 -4.18
C LEU A 166 4.55 23.76 -4.36
N GLN A 167 3.95 23.14 -5.37
CA GLN A 167 2.52 23.26 -5.64
C GLN A 167 1.71 22.57 -4.55
N ALA A 168 2.06 21.34 -4.20
CA ALA A 168 1.40 20.61 -3.13
C ALA A 168 1.61 21.30 -1.77
N ILE A 169 2.82 21.82 -1.48
CA ILE A 169 3.07 22.63 -0.27
C ILE A 169 2.13 23.83 -0.24
N GLN A 170 2.00 24.59 -1.34
CA GLN A 170 1.12 25.75 -1.40
C GLN A 170 -0.34 25.36 -1.17
N GLN A 171 -0.82 24.27 -1.75
CA GLN A 171 -2.18 23.76 -1.54
C GLN A 171 -2.45 23.43 -0.07
N HIS A 172 -1.49 22.80 0.62
CA HIS A 172 -1.60 22.52 2.05
C HIS A 172 -1.70 23.81 2.89
N LEU A 173 -0.88 24.81 2.58
CA LEU A 173 -0.88 26.10 3.28
C LEU A 173 -2.18 26.87 3.03
N ASP A 174 -2.70 26.87 1.81
CA ASP A 174 -3.98 27.49 1.45
C ASP A 174 -5.17 26.80 2.13
N ALA A 175 -5.04 25.48 2.39
CA ALA A 175 -6.00 24.72 3.17
C ALA A 175 -5.87 24.94 4.71
N GLY A 176 -4.93 25.80 5.14
CA GLY A 176 -4.73 26.15 6.55
C GLY A 176 -3.85 25.19 7.35
N VAL A 177 -3.10 24.32 6.68
CA VAL A 177 -2.12 23.45 7.36
C VAL A 177 -0.99 24.32 7.90
N ASP A 178 -0.60 24.09 9.16
CA ASP A 178 0.51 24.80 9.79
C ASP A 178 1.83 24.47 9.09
N VAL A 179 2.52 25.50 8.60
CA VAL A 179 3.86 25.37 7.97
C VAL A 179 4.88 24.72 8.89
N ASN A 180 4.65 24.75 10.20
CA ASN A 180 5.48 24.17 11.27
C ASN A 180 4.86 22.92 11.89
N GLN A 181 3.87 22.30 11.24
CA GLN A 181 3.28 21.06 11.69
C GLN A 181 4.36 20.00 11.95
N LEU A 182 4.29 19.34 13.11
CA LEU A 182 5.19 18.25 13.43
C LEU A 182 4.55 16.93 12.98
N ASP A 183 5.36 16.06 12.40
CA ASP A 183 4.96 14.67 12.16
C ASP A 183 5.17 13.80 13.42
N ASP A 184 4.91 12.50 13.30
CA ASP A 184 5.06 11.53 14.40
C ASP A 184 6.51 11.40 14.90
N SER A 185 7.50 11.76 14.07
CA SER A 185 8.92 11.80 14.43
C SER A 185 9.33 13.11 15.12
N GLY A 186 8.43 14.11 15.14
CA GLY A 186 8.67 15.45 15.64
C GLY A 186 9.47 16.32 14.67
N ALA A 187 9.48 16.01 13.39
CA ALA A 187 10.09 16.79 12.32
C ALA A 187 9.08 17.78 11.71
N THR A 188 9.56 18.92 11.23
CA THR A 188 8.78 19.88 10.45
C THR A 188 8.97 19.66 8.95
N PRO A 189 8.11 20.22 8.08
CA PRO A 189 8.33 20.21 6.63
C PRO A 189 9.70 20.78 6.24
N LEU A 190 10.17 21.81 6.94
CA LEU A 190 11.48 22.41 6.68
C LEU A 190 12.64 21.47 7.02
N ASP A 191 12.51 20.61 8.04
CA ASP A 191 13.55 19.59 8.33
C ASP A 191 13.73 18.61 7.16
N TYR A 192 12.64 18.24 6.48
CA TYR A 192 12.69 17.37 5.30
C TYR A 192 13.30 18.07 4.08
N ALA A 193 12.91 19.32 3.82
CA ALA A 193 13.48 20.10 2.72
C ALA A 193 14.99 20.32 2.91
N ALA A 194 15.44 20.62 4.13
CA ALA A 194 16.84 20.86 4.44
C ALA A 194 17.73 19.58 4.27
N LYS A 195 17.19 18.39 4.59
CA LYS A 195 17.91 17.13 4.43
C LYS A 195 18.18 16.75 2.96
N ARG A 196 17.32 17.19 2.04
CA ARG A 196 17.41 16.84 0.61
C ARG A 196 18.14 17.87 -0.24
N GLU A 197 18.72 18.90 0.36
CA GLU A 197 19.38 20.00 -0.34
C GLU A 197 18.48 20.68 -1.39
N THR A 198 17.17 20.62 -1.19
CA THR A 198 16.21 21.37 -2.00
C THR A 198 16.12 22.79 -1.47
N GLU A 199 17.14 23.59 -1.81
CA GLU A 199 17.27 24.97 -1.35
C GLU A 199 16.04 25.82 -1.67
N GLU A 200 15.48 25.63 -2.87
CA GLU A 200 14.26 26.31 -3.31
C GLU A 200 13.06 26.02 -2.39
N THR A 201 12.88 24.76 -2.00
CA THR A 201 11.79 24.33 -1.11
C THR A 201 12.00 24.85 0.30
N ALA A 202 13.24 24.80 0.80
CA ALA A 202 13.57 25.35 2.11
C ALA A 202 13.32 26.86 2.15
N ASP A 203 13.73 27.61 1.13
CA ASP A 203 13.48 29.05 1.01
C ASP A 203 11.98 29.34 0.89
N PHE A 204 11.24 28.53 0.13
CA PHE A 204 9.80 28.67 0.00
C PHE A 204 9.08 28.55 1.35
N LEU A 205 9.46 27.54 2.15
CA LEU A 205 8.90 27.32 3.49
C LEU A 205 9.31 28.44 4.45
N ARG A 206 10.60 28.85 4.45
CA ARG A 206 11.09 29.94 5.31
C ARG A 206 10.38 31.28 5.06
N LYS A 207 10.14 31.64 3.80
CA LYS A 207 9.38 32.85 3.43
C LYS A 207 7.96 32.84 3.99
N ARG A 208 7.42 31.67 4.37
CA ARG A 208 6.10 31.48 4.96
C ARG A 208 6.11 31.24 6.47
N GLY A 209 7.27 31.50 7.11
CA GLY A 209 7.44 31.31 8.56
C GLY A 209 7.81 29.89 8.98
N GLY A 210 8.22 29.06 8.02
CA GLY A 210 8.72 27.70 8.32
C GLY A 210 9.98 27.73 9.15
N LYS A 211 10.01 26.88 10.18
CA LYS A 211 11.13 26.70 11.12
C LYS A 211 11.46 25.22 11.20
N THR A 212 12.71 24.93 11.52
CA THR A 212 13.12 23.57 11.86
C THR A 212 12.59 23.16 13.25
N SER A 213 12.50 21.89 13.51
CA SER A 213 12.12 21.36 14.82
C SER A 213 13.08 21.84 15.94
N THR A 214 14.34 22.06 15.60
CA THR A 214 15.36 22.60 16.53
C THR A 214 15.07 24.06 16.88
N GLU A 215 14.79 24.91 15.87
CA GLU A 215 14.43 26.32 16.06
C GLU A 215 13.17 26.49 16.93
N LEU A 216 12.15 25.64 16.67
CA LEU A 216 10.92 25.64 17.48
C LEU A 216 11.16 25.24 18.95
N ARG A 217 12.07 24.29 19.20
CA ARG A 217 12.43 23.87 20.57
C ARG A 217 13.18 25.00 21.31
N GLU A 218 14.09 25.70 20.63
CA GLU A 218 14.82 26.84 21.21
C GLU A 218 13.89 28.01 21.56
N GLU A 219 12.95 28.31 20.68
CA GLU A 219 11.94 29.36 20.96
C GLU A 219 11.08 29.01 22.18
N ARG A 220 10.61 27.77 22.27
CA ARG A 220 9.84 27.31 23.45
C ARG A 220 10.63 27.41 24.75
N LYS A 221 11.93 27.14 24.73
CA LYS A 221 12.79 27.33 25.90
C LYS A 221 12.91 28.78 26.32
N LYS A 222 13.15 29.70 25.36
CA LYS A 222 13.23 31.13 25.61
C LYS A 222 11.96 31.76 26.13
N LEU A 223 10.80 31.15 25.88
CA LEU A 223 9.50 31.65 26.39
C LEU A 223 9.17 31.05 27.78
N ALA A 224 9.89 30.02 28.22
CA ALA A 224 9.70 29.36 29.51
C ALA A 224 10.64 29.89 30.61
N ASP A 225 11.72 30.60 30.21
CA ASP A 225 12.67 31.31 31.07
C ASP A 225 12.23 32.77 31.25
#